data_5736fb6d38f03274d2f652f6f726e572
#
_entry.id   5736fb6d38f03274d2f652f6f726e572
#
_cell.length_a   1.000
_cell.length_b   1.000
_cell.length_c   1.000
_cell.angle_alpha   90.00
_cell.angle_beta   90.00
_cell.angle_gamma   90.00
#
_symmetry.space_group_name_H-M   'P 1'
#
loop_
_entity.id
_entity.type
_entity.pdbx_description
1 polymer ?
#
loop_
_entity_poly.entity_id
_entity_poly.type
_entity_poly.pdbx_seq_one_letter_code
_entity_poly.pdbx_strand_id
1 'polypeptide(L)'
;MVSIDQLEALDYLIWLGSGEAAGERLKRTQSTISRQSGDCARIFRLQLKKENRSWSTKGNGYLLDLERSVHQLARLQGLRKIRVEINPWDQELLNPQGLTELELGYCGDGRPRRALELLKNRVVDAYFTRFGASLQELSKSETNIQIIPLASFEIGAMAPKHLAEASNADWTVNALKKHQLINWEQGVLPRLEQQLSTLGLWRGGATPTRGDILVHWEQSAKDGHLITFDKLIPATLNRQLSRLNLELGCKGSWGLAMLKDPQNSDICDQLCAHLQVALNDAKHHFPSLTVI
;
A
#
# COMPACT_ATOMS: atom_id res chain seq x y z
N MET A 1 2.45 26.73 -21.02
CA MET A 1 3.16 26.14 -19.88
C MET A 1 2.11 25.74 -18.86
N VAL A 2 2.19 24.55 -18.28
CA VAL A 2 1.23 24.10 -17.25
C VAL A 2 1.51 24.83 -15.94
N SER A 3 0.46 25.17 -15.19
CA SER A 3 0.67 25.67 -13.83
C SER A 3 0.89 24.49 -12.87
N ILE A 4 1.60 24.76 -11.77
CA ILE A 4 1.79 23.79 -10.68
C ILE A 4 0.45 23.24 -10.21
N ASP A 5 -0.54 24.11 -10.05
CA ASP A 5 -1.89 23.76 -9.60
C ASP A 5 -2.61 22.79 -10.54
N GLN A 6 -2.40 22.95 -11.85
CA GLN A 6 -3.00 22.06 -12.85
C GLN A 6 -2.34 20.68 -12.83
N LEU A 7 -1.01 20.62 -12.72
CA LEU A 7 -0.30 19.36 -12.64
C LEU A 7 -0.62 18.61 -11.34
N GLU A 8 -0.65 19.30 -10.21
CA GLU A 8 -1.06 18.71 -8.94
C GLU A 8 -2.49 18.16 -9.00
N ALA A 9 -3.44 18.93 -9.53
CA ALA A 9 -4.82 18.46 -9.66
C ALA A 9 -4.90 17.17 -10.50
N LEU A 10 -4.14 17.09 -11.60
CA LEU A 10 -4.08 15.88 -12.43
C LEU A 10 -3.45 14.71 -11.66
N ASP A 11 -2.31 14.93 -11.01
CA ASP A 11 -1.57 13.89 -10.34
C ASP A 11 -2.35 13.33 -9.13
N TYR A 12 -2.95 14.20 -8.30
CA TYR A 12 -3.76 13.75 -7.17
C TYR A 12 -5.05 13.05 -7.61
N LEU A 13 -5.66 13.49 -8.71
CA LEU A 13 -6.82 12.80 -9.28
C LEU A 13 -6.44 11.37 -9.74
N ILE A 14 -5.29 11.22 -10.40
CA ILE A 14 -4.76 9.93 -10.84
C ILE A 14 -4.36 9.06 -9.64
N TRP A 15 -3.74 9.66 -8.62
CA TRP A 15 -3.28 8.97 -7.43
C TRP A 15 -4.45 8.46 -6.58
N LEU A 16 -5.30 9.39 -6.13
CA LEU A 16 -6.35 9.08 -5.15
C LEU A 16 -7.64 8.53 -5.78
N GLY A 17 -7.74 8.52 -7.12
CA GLY A 17 -8.83 7.91 -7.87
C GLY A 17 -10.15 8.67 -7.83
N SER A 18 -10.27 9.75 -7.05
CA SER A 18 -11.48 10.58 -6.98
C SER A 18 -11.18 12.07 -6.92
N GLY A 19 -12.05 12.87 -7.54
CA GLY A 19 -11.94 14.33 -7.50
C GLY A 19 -12.23 14.91 -6.12
N GLU A 20 -13.02 14.21 -5.31
CA GLU A 20 -13.31 14.57 -3.93
C GLU A 20 -12.07 14.40 -3.06
N ALA A 21 -11.46 13.21 -3.03
CA ALA A 21 -10.23 12.94 -2.27
C ALA A 21 -9.06 13.86 -2.70
N ALA A 22 -8.92 14.11 -4.00
CA ALA A 22 -7.94 15.07 -4.50
C ALA A 22 -8.25 16.50 -4.04
N GLY A 23 -9.55 16.88 -4.03
CA GLY A 23 -10.01 18.19 -3.56
C GLY A 23 -9.76 18.41 -2.08
N GLU A 24 -10.06 17.44 -1.24
CA GLU A 24 -9.77 17.48 0.21
C GLU A 24 -8.26 17.65 0.45
N ARG A 25 -7.44 16.88 -0.26
CA ARG A 25 -5.99 16.92 -0.12
C ARG A 25 -5.40 18.29 -0.53
N LEU A 26 -5.88 18.85 -1.62
CA LEU A 26 -5.42 20.14 -2.16
C LEU A 26 -6.20 21.35 -1.62
N LYS A 27 -7.19 21.13 -0.72
CA LYS A 27 -8.08 22.18 -0.21
C LYS A 27 -8.81 22.92 -1.34
N ARG A 28 -9.33 22.16 -2.32
CA ARG A 28 -10.05 22.67 -3.50
C ARG A 28 -11.36 21.91 -3.69
N THR A 29 -12.30 22.52 -4.42
CA THR A 29 -13.54 21.82 -4.76
C THR A 29 -13.30 20.75 -5.83
N GLN A 30 -14.13 19.69 -5.83
CA GLN A 30 -14.10 18.66 -6.87
C GLN A 30 -14.20 19.24 -8.29
N SER A 31 -15.04 20.27 -8.49
CA SER A 31 -15.19 20.93 -9.78
C SER A 31 -13.90 21.64 -10.22
N THR A 32 -13.17 22.25 -9.30
CA THR A 32 -11.86 22.85 -9.55
C THR A 32 -10.84 21.78 -9.96
N ILE A 33 -10.79 20.65 -9.25
CA ILE A 33 -9.93 19.53 -9.60
C ILE A 33 -10.24 19.00 -10.99
N SER A 34 -11.52 18.75 -11.30
CA SER A 34 -11.94 18.26 -12.61
C SER A 34 -11.52 19.20 -13.75
N ARG A 35 -11.74 20.51 -13.59
CA ARG A 35 -11.35 21.51 -14.57
C ARG A 35 -9.84 21.57 -14.74
N GLN A 36 -9.08 21.72 -13.65
CA GLN A 36 -7.62 21.85 -13.71
C GLN A 36 -6.95 20.59 -14.28
N SER A 37 -7.42 19.39 -13.90
CA SER A 37 -6.93 18.12 -14.46
C SER A 37 -7.20 18.00 -15.94
N GLY A 38 -8.40 18.39 -16.39
CA GLY A 38 -8.78 18.41 -17.81
C GLY A 38 -7.95 19.43 -18.62
N ASP A 39 -7.71 20.61 -18.06
CA ASP A 39 -6.86 21.64 -18.69
C ASP A 39 -5.41 21.16 -18.80
N CYS A 40 -4.85 20.54 -17.74
CA CYS A 40 -3.53 19.95 -17.76
C CYS A 40 -3.40 18.89 -18.86
N ALA A 41 -4.32 17.94 -18.90
CA ALA A 41 -4.31 16.90 -19.94
C ALA A 41 -4.36 17.50 -21.36
N ARG A 42 -5.17 18.53 -21.56
CA ARG A 42 -5.29 19.23 -22.85
C ARG A 42 -4.00 19.95 -23.27
N ILE A 43 -3.30 20.60 -22.34
CA ILE A 43 -2.00 21.26 -22.60
C ILE A 43 -0.99 20.24 -23.14
N PHE A 44 -0.96 19.03 -22.59
CA PHE A 44 -0.09 17.95 -23.05
C PHE A 44 -0.68 17.12 -24.19
N ARG A 45 -1.86 17.51 -24.74
CA ARG A 45 -2.58 16.76 -25.79
C ARG A 45 -2.90 15.31 -25.41
N LEU A 46 -3.23 15.10 -24.16
CA LEU A 46 -3.58 13.80 -23.58
C LEU A 46 -5.10 13.71 -23.35
N GLN A 47 -5.61 12.49 -23.39
CA GLN A 47 -6.99 12.19 -22.98
C GLN A 47 -6.98 11.68 -21.57
N LEU A 48 -7.73 12.33 -20.68
CA LEU A 48 -7.97 11.84 -19.33
C LEU A 48 -9.10 10.80 -19.36
N LYS A 49 -8.83 9.58 -18.91
CA LYS A 49 -9.79 8.48 -18.91
C LYS A 49 -9.95 7.88 -17.52
N LYS A 50 -11.18 7.46 -17.25
CA LYS A 50 -11.52 6.71 -16.04
C LYS A 50 -11.93 5.29 -16.42
N GLU A 51 -11.11 4.31 -16.04
CA GLU A 51 -11.37 2.89 -16.28
C GLU A 51 -11.27 2.15 -14.93
N ASN A 52 -12.25 1.30 -14.63
CA ASN A 52 -12.27 0.55 -13.37
C ASN A 52 -12.02 1.40 -12.10
N ARG A 53 -12.64 2.58 -12.04
CA ARG A 53 -12.48 3.59 -10.97
C ARG A 53 -11.08 4.22 -10.86
N SER A 54 -10.16 3.89 -11.74
CA SER A 54 -8.81 4.50 -11.79
C SER A 54 -8.73 5.50 -12.93
N TRP A 55 -8.12 6.65 -12.65
CA TRP A 55 -7.84 7.65 -13.67
C TRP A 55 -6.48 7.38 -14.31
N SER A 56 -6.39 7.62 -15.60
CA SER A 56 -5.14 7.54 -16.37
C SER A 56 -5.16 8.53 -17.52
N THR A 57 -3.99 8.82 -18.07
CA THR A 57 -3.85 9.61 -19.30
C THR A 57 -3.54 8.68 -20.48
N LYS A 58 -4.16 8.92 -21.64
CA LYS A 58 -3.87 8.21 -22.89
C LYS A 58 -3.33 9.20 -23.93
N GLY A 59 -2.29 8.82 -24.66
CA GLY A 59 -1.61 9.61 -25.67
C GLY A 59 -0.10 9.57 -25.51
N ASN A 60 0.60 10.45 -26.21
CA ASN A 60 2.04 10.59 -26.04
C ASN A 60 2.37 11.44 -24.81
N GLY A 61 2.67 10.75 -23.69
CA GLY A 61 2.94 11.36 -22.38
C GLY A 61 4.33 11.95 -22.20
N TYR A 62 5.20 11.93 -23.20
CA TYR A 62 6.61 12.31 -23.04
C TYR A 62 6.83 13.69 -22.38
N LEU A 63 6.09 14.70 -22.82
CA LEU A 63 6.20 16.05 -22.23
C LEU A 63 5.68 16.10 -20.78
N LEU A 64 4.61 15.37 -20.47
CA LEU A 64 4.10 15.25 -19.11
C LEU A 64 5.11 14.53 -18.20
N ASP A 65 5.79 13.50 -18.71
CA ASP A 65 6.81 12.75 -17.96
C ASP A 65 8.03 13.62 -17.64
N LEU A 66 8.44 14.49 -18.57
CA LEU A 66 9.51 15.48 -18.32
C LEU A 66 9.09 16.48 -17.24
N GLU A 67 7.88 17.02 -17.34
CA GLU A 67 7.35 17.96 -16.33
C GLU A 67 7.29 17.30 -14.94
N ARG A 68 6.78 16.08 -14.87
CA ARG A 68 6.74 15.30 -13.64
C ARG A 68 8.13 15.01 -13.09
N SER A 69 9.13 14.80 -13.95
CA SER A 69 10.53 14.59 -13.51
C SER A 69 11.07 15.82 -12.78
N VAL A 70 10.82 17.02 -13.31
CA VAL A 70 11.21 18.27 -12.64
C VAL A 70 10.52 18.42 -11.28
N HIS A 71 9.21 18.15 -11.23
CA HIS A 71 8.44 18.25 -10.00
C HIS A 71 8.82 17.18 -8.96
N GLN A 72 9.14 15.97 -9.40
CA GLN A 72 9.66 14.92 -8.53
C GLN A 72 11.00 15.33 -7.91
N LEU A 73 11.92 15.86 -8.73
CA LEU A 73 13.21 16.35 -8.23
C LEU A 73 13.01 17.46 -7.17
N ALA A 74 12.09 18.40 -7.41
CA ALA A 74 11.77 19.43 -6.44
C ALA A 74 11.25 18.86 -5.10
N ARG A 75 10.41 17.81 -5.12
CA ARG A 75 9.96 17.11 -3.91
C ARG A 75 11.12 16.41 -3.20
N LEU A 76 11.96 15.72 -3.95
CA LEU A 76 13.13 15.02 -3.41
C LEU A 76 14.17 15.99 -2.83
N GLN A 77 14.26 17.21 -3.33
CA GLN A 77 15.11 18.28 -2.77
C GLN A 77 14.49 19.00 -1.56
N GLY A 78 13.37 18.53 -1.04
CA GLY A 78 12.72 19.11 0.14
C GLY A 78 11.93 20.40 -0.12
N LEU A 79 11.78 20.83 -1.38
CA LEU A 79 10.96 21.99 -1.73
C LEU A 79 9.45 21.73 -1.57
N ARG A 80 9.07 20.46 -1.45
CA ARG A 80 7.70 19.97 -1.28
C ARG A 80 7.71 18.61 -0.57
N LYS A 81 6.54 18.18 -0.11
CA LYS A 81 6.38 16.88 0.52
C LYS A 81 6.63 15.73 -0.46
N ILE A 82 7.32 14.72 -0.01
CA ILE A 82 7.52 13.46 -0.74
C ILE A 82 6.20 12.69 -0.73
N ARG A 83 5.71 12.30 -1.87
CA ARG A 83 4.46 11.53 -2.04
C ARG A 83 4.74 10.05 -1.90
N VAL A 84 4.14 9.42 -0.91
CA VAL A 84 4.32 7.99 -0.63
C VAL A 84 2.99 7.26 -0.79
N GLU A 85 2.92 6.35 -1.75
CA GLU A 85 1.83 5.40 -1.84
C GLU A 85 1.96 4.38 -0.70
N ILE A 86 0.87 4.17 0.05
CA ILE A 86 0.84 3.26 1.20
C ILE A 86 -0.57 2.72 1.41
N ASN A 87 -0.68 1.45 1.79
CA ASN A 87 -1.97 0.89 2.15
C ASN A 87 -2.50 1.48 3.46
N PRO A 88 -3.82 1.67 3.60
CA PRO A 88 -4.41 2.26 4.80
C PRO A 88 -4.02 1.56 6.10
N TRP A 89 -3.96 0.21 6.07
CA TRP A 89 -3.55 -0.59 7.24
C TRP A 89 -2.07 -0.49 7.60
N ASP A 90 -1.23 0.02 6.69
CA ASP A 90 0.19 0.26 6.96
C ASP A 90 0.44 1.70 7.45
N GLN A 91 -0.51 2.62 7.24
CA GLN A 91 -0.38 4.02 7.67
C GLN A 91 -0.27 4.15 9.19
N GLU A 92 -1.00 3.32 9.94
CA GLU A 92 -0.97 3.34 11.42
C GLU A 92 0.42 2.99 11.98
N LEU A 93 1.22 2.21 11.21
CA LEU A 93 2.58 1.84 11.62
C LEU A 93 3.54 3.02 11.61
N LEU A 94 3.36 3.91 10.65
CA LEU A 94 4.34 4.96 10.39
C LEU A 94 4.18 6.19 11.26
N ASN A 95 3.23 6.20 12.22
CA ASN A 95 2.93 7.36 13.07
C ASN A 95 3.07 8.70 12.31
N PRO A 96 2.02 9.16 11.59
CA PRO A 96 2.11 10.31 10.69
C PRO A 96 2.63 11.61 11.34
N GLN A 97 2.56 11.71 12.68
CA GLN A 97 3.00 12.90 13.41
C GLN A 97 4.52 13.10 13.35
N GLY A 98 5.30 12.03 13.18
CA GLY A 98 6.77 12.10 13.04
C GLY A 98 7.25 12.30 11.60
N LEU A 99 6.36 12.18 10.61
CA LEU A 99 6.71 12.15 9.18
C LEU A 99 6.11 13.37 8.43
N THR A 100 6.30 14.57 8.97
CA THR A 100 5.71 15.81 8.42
C THR A 100 6.13 16.15 6.99
N GLU A 101 7.28 15.65 6.57
CA GLU A 101 7.85 15.82 5.22
C GLU A 101 7.22 14.88 4.20
N LEU A 102 6.49 13.87 4.66
CA LEU A 102 5.84 12.90 3.79
C LEU A 102 4.36 13.26 3.58
N GLU A 103 3.89 12.91 2.42
CA GLU A 103 2.48 12.90 2.09
C GLU A 103 2.04 11.48 1.77
N LEU A 104 1.34 10.86 2.72
CA LEU A 104 0.87 9.49 2.61
C LEU A 104 -0.48 9.46 1.88
N GLY A 105 -0.63 8.57 0.91
CA GLY A 105 -1.87 8.40 0.17
C GLY A 105 -2.07 6.98 -0.32
N TYR A 106 -3.30 6.67 -0.75
CA TYR A 106 -3.70 5.35 -1.21
C TYR A 106 -4.50 5.42 -2.50
N CYS A 107 -4.05 4.69 -3.53
CA CYS A 107 -4.66 4.70 -4.85
C CYS A 107 -5.96 3.88 -4.96
N GLY A 108 -6.43 3.29 -3.86
CA GLY A 108 -7.64 2.46 -3.83
C GLY A 108 -7.48 1.07 -4.45
N ASP A 109 -6.25 0.66 -4.78
CA ASP A 109 -5.93 -0.67 -5.32
C ASP A 109 -4.81 -1.28 -4.49
N GLY A 110 -5.11 -2.33 -3.72
CA GLY A 110 -4.11 -3.01 -2.88
C GLY A 110 -3.04 -3.78 -3.66
N ARG A 111 -3.19 -3.89 -4.99
CA ARG A 111 -2.22 -4.62 -5.82
C ARG A 111 -1.00 -3.77 -6.12
N PRO A 112 0.20 -4.35 -6.03
CA PRO A 112 1.46 -3.63 -6.31
C PRO A 112 1.51 -2.99 -7.70
N ARG A 113 0.88 -3.61 -8.69
CA ARG A 113 0.92 -3.15 -10.09
C ARG A 113 0.52 -1.69 -10.24
N ARG A 114 -0.60 -1.28 -9.61
CA ARG A 114 -1.07 0.12 -9.72
C ARG A 114 -0.11 1.08 -9.05
N ALA A 115 0.38 0.75 -7.87
CA ALA A 115 1.36 1.56 -7.16
C ALA A 115 2.66 1.72 -7.96
N LEU A 116 3.15 0.63 -8.58
CA LEU A 116 4.33 0.68 -9.44
C LEU A 116 4.10 1.51 -10.73
N GLU A 117 2.90 1.49 -11.30
CA GLU A 117 2.54 2.38 -12.41
C GLU A 117 2.59 3.85 -11.99
N LEU A 118 2.05 4.20 -10.81
CA LEU A 118 2.11 5.55 -10.27
C LEU A 118 3.55 6.01 -10.03
N LEU A 119 4.38 5.11 -9.52
CA LEU A 119 5.80 5.35 -9.30
C LEU A 119 6.55 5.59 -10.62
N LYS A 120 6.35 4.72 -11.62
CA LYS A 120 6.96 4.86 -12.96
C LYS A 120 6.58 6.17 -13.64
N ASN A 121 5.32 6.59 -13.47
CA ASN A 121 4.81 7.84 -14.00
C ASN A 121 5.14 9.06 -13.12
N ARG A 122 5.95 8.91 -12.09
CA ARG A 122 6.35 9.98 -11.13
C ARG A 122 5.19 10.74 -10.49
N VAL A 123 4.03 10.11 -10.42
CA VAL A 123 2.85 10.62 -9.70
C VAL A 123 3.11 10.55 -8.20
N VAL A 124 3.77 9.46 -7.77
CA VAL A 124 4.31 9.28 -6.40
C VAL A 124 5.83 9.09 -6.46
N ASP A 125 6.50 9.34 -5.35
CA ASP A 125 7.97 9.29 -5.25
C ASP A 125 8.45 7.97 -4.67
N ALA A 126 7.63 7.37 -3.81
CA ALA A 126 7.91 6.11 -3.17
C ALA A 126 6.63 5.27 -2.99
N TYR A 127 6.81 3.97 -2.86
CA TYR A 127 5.75 3.02 -2.51
C TYR A 127 6.21 2.19 -1.32
N PHE A 128 5.57 2.41 -0.16
CA PHE A 128 5.78 1.63 1.05
C PHE A 128 4.74 0.53 1.15
N THR A 129 5.16 -0.71 1.17
CA THR A 129 4.22 -1.84 1.21
C THR A 129 4.83 -3.14 1.71
N ARG A 130 3.94 -4.09 1.97
CA ARG A 130 4.26 -5.47 2.27
C ARG A 130 4.51 -6.24 0.98
N PHE A 131 5.74 -6.33 0.56
CA PHE A 131 6.07 -7.06 -0.66
C PHE A 131 6.02 -8.59 -0.49
N GLY A 132 5.88 -9.08 0.74
CA GLY A 132 6.15 -10.47 0.98
C GLY A 132 7.58 -10.78 0.53
N ALA A 133 7.96 -12.01 0.45
CA ALA A 133 9.31 -12.33 0.03
C ALA A 133 9.51 -12.24 -1.52
N SER A 134 8.63 -11.62 -2.28
CA SER A 134 8.77 -11.35 -3.72
C SER A 134 9.48 -10.02 -4.03
N LEU A 135 10.05 -9.32 -3.05
CA LEU A 135 10.88 -8.15 -3.27
C LEU A 135 11.95 -8.39 -4.33
N GLN A 136 12.61 -9.55 -4.27
CA GLN A 136 13.64 -9.93 -5.22
C GLN A 136 13.08 -10.22 -6.63
N GLU A 137 11.88 -10.76 -6.73
CA GLU A 137 11.24 -11.04 -8.02
C GLU A 137 10.77 -9.76 -8.68
N LEU A 138 10.17 -8.85 -7.92
CA LEU A 138 9.79 -7.53 -8.41
C LEU A 138 11.01 -6.73 -8.87
N SER A 139 12.12 -6.76 -8.12
CA SER A 139 13.34 -6.07 -8.53
C SER A 139 13.97 -6.63 -9.80
N LYS A 140 13.75 -7.91 -10.10
CA LYS A 140 14.20 -8.54 -11.35
C LYS A 140 13.32 -8.16 -12.54
N SER A 141 12.00 -8.06 -12.33
CA SER A 141 11.05 -7.71 -13.40
C SER A 141 11.02 -6.20 -13.68
N GLU A 142 11.38 -5.38 -12.69
CA GLU A 142 11.30 -3.91 -12.74
C GLU A 142 12.69 -3.29 -12.65
N THR A 143 13.40 -3.27 -13.77
CA THR A 143 14.84 -2.89 -13.81
C THR A 143 15.12 -1.44 -13.40
N ASN A 144 14.14 -0.55 -13.57
CA ASN A 144 14.25 0.86 -13.23
C ASN A 144 13.74 1.21 -11.82
N ILE A 145 13.31 0.21 -11.04
CA ILE A 145 12.85 0.38 -9.67
C ILE A 145 13.86 -0.30 -8.74
N GLN A 146 14.28 0.41 -7.71
CA GLN A 146 14.95 -0.20 -6.56
C GLN A 146 13.93 -0.54 -5.50
N ILE A 147 14.14 -1.66 -4.85
CA ILE A 147 13.31 -2.13 -3.76
C ILE A 147 14.22 -2.40 -2.58
N ILE A 148 13.94 -1.71 -1.47
CA ILE A 148 14.76 -1.73 -0.27
C ILE A 148 13.96 -2.42 0.81
N PRO A 149 14.42 -3.56 1.35
CA PRO A 149 13.79 -4.20 2.49
C PRO A 149 14.03 -3.33 3.74
N LEU A 150 12.97 -3.10 4.52
CA LEU A 150 13.05 -2.29 5.74
C LEU A 150 12.83 -3.12 7.01
N ALA A 151 11.95 -4.10 6.93
CA ALA A 151 11.66 -4.97 8.06
C ALA A 151 11.07 -6.30 7.61
N SER A 152 11.20 -7.31 8.46
CA SER A 152 10.55 -8.61 8.32
C SER A 152 9.68 -8.92 9.53
N PHE A 153 8.66 -9.77 9.35
CA PHE A 153 7.74 -10.17 10.40
C PHE A 153 7.18 -11.57 10.12
N GLU A 154 6.70 -12.23 11.18
CA GLU A 154 6.03 -13.52 11.05
C GLU A 154 4.52 -13.32 10.89
N ILE A 155 3.93 -14.09 9.99
CA ILE A 155 2.50 -14.08 9.72
C ILE A 155 1.84 -15.16 10.56
N GLY A 156 0.85 -14.76 11.36
CA GLY A 156 0.04 -15.64 12.19
C GLY A 156 -1.39 -15.78 11.68
N ALA A 157 -2.17 -16.61 12.35
CA ALA A 157 -3.61 -16.69 12.18
C ALA A 157 -4.32 -15.93 13.29
N MET A 158 -5.41 -15.27 12.95
CA MET A 158 -6.27 -14.53 13.86
C MET A 158 -7.68 -15.11 13.83
N ALA A 159 -8.33 -15.17 14.96
CA ALA A 159 -9.71 -15.61 15.08
C ALA A 159 -10.54 -14.62 15.89
N PRO A 160 -11.86 -14.55 15.70
CA PRO A 160 -12.75 -13.89 16.64
C PRO A 160 -12.50 -14.38 18.07
N LYS A 161 -12.50 -13.47 19.06
CA LYS A 161 -12.17 -13.80 20.45
C LYS A 161 -12.96 -15.00 20.98
N HIS A 162 -14.26 -15.03 20.70
CA HIS A 162 -15.13 -16.14 21.15
C HIS A 162 -14.69 -17.50 20.58
N LEU A 163 -14.13 -17.57 19.37
CA LEU A 163 -13.59 -18.80 18.79
C LEU A 163 -12.21 -19.14 19.37
N ALA A 164 -11.37 -18.13 19.53
CA ALA A 164 -10.04 -18.32 20.11
C ALA A 164 -10.11 -18.79 21.56
N GLU A 165 -11.05 -18.27 22.35
CA GLU A 165 -11.26 -18.59 23.78
C GLU A 165 -12.03 -19.90 23.98
N ALA A 166 -13.00 -20.21 23.11
CA ALA A 166 -13.80 -21.44 23.22
C ALA A 166 -12.99 -22.71 22.92
N SER A 167 -11.89 -22.58 22.21
CA SER A 167 -11.01 -23.71 21.92
C SER A 167 -9.81 -23.69 22.88
N ASN A 168 -9.93 -24.41 24.00
CA ASN A 168 -8.77 -24.81 24.81
C ASN A 168 -7.81 -25.74 24.03
N ALA A 169 -8.00 -25.89 22.73
CA ALA A 169 -7.27 -26.80 21.87
C ALA A 169 -6.05 -26.11 21.25
N ASP A 170 -4.97 -26.82 21.17
CA ASP A 170 -3.82 -26.43 20.34
C ASP A 170 -4.28 -26.29 18.90
N TRP A 171 -4.26 -25.07 18.40
CA TRP A 171 -4.57 -24.79 17.01
C TRP A 171 -3.51 -25.42 16.09
N THR A 172 -3.97 -26.14 15.11
CA THR A 172 -3.13 -26.74 14.07
C THR A 172 -3.56 -26.27 12.69
N VAL A 173 -2.68 -26.39 11.70
CA VAL A 173 -3.02 -26.10 10.29
C VAL A 173 -4.24 -26.89 9.84
N ASN A 174 -4.37 -28.15 10.27
CA ASN A 174 -5.53 -28.98 9.95
C ASN A 174 -6.82 -28.52 10.63
N ALA A 175 -6.73 -27.94 11.84
CA ALA A 175 -7.87 -27.30 12.49
C ALA A 175 -8.30 -26.06 11.72
N LEU A 176 -7.36 -25.21 11.26
CA LEU A 176 -7.67 -24.05 10.45
C LEU A 176 -8.41 -24.39 9.14
N LYS A 177 -8.07 -25.52 8.51
CA LYS A 177 -8.71 -25.96 7.25
C LYS A 177 -10.23 -26.24 7.39
N LYS A 178 -10.71 -26.47 8.60
CA LYS A 178 -12.14 -26.70 8.90
C LYS A 178 -12.93 -25.38 8.97
N HIS A 179 -12.24 -24.26 9.11
CA HIS A 179 -12.86 -22.94 9.18
C HIS A 179 -12.75 -22.23 7.83
N GLN A 180 -13.67 -21.29 7.58
CA GLN A 180 -13.56 -20.44 6.43
C GLN A 180 -12.53 -19.35 6.72
N LEU A 181 -11.50 -19.30 5.88
CA LEU A 181 -10.49 -18.25 5.93
C LEU A 181 -10.92 -17.10 5.05
N ILE A 182 -10.77 -15.89 5.54
CA ILE A 182 -10.97 -14.70 4.74
C ILE A 182 -9.76 -14.58 3.82
N ASN A 183 -10.04 -14.55 2.55
CA ASN A 183 -9.05 -14.32 1.51
C ASN A 183 -9.17 -12.90 0.98
N TRP A 184 -8.13 -12.40 0.39
CA TRP A 184 -8.08 -11.16 -0.38
C TRP A 184 -8.06 -11.45 -1.87
N GLU A 185 -8.14 -10.41 -2.69
CA GLU A 185 -8.05 -10.55 -4.16
C GLU A 185 -6.72 -11.19 -4.55
N GLN A 186 -6.77 -12.18 -5.44
CA GLN A 186 -5.59 -12.86 -5.94
C GLN A 186 -4.59 -11.88 -6.56
N GLY A 187 -3.33 -12.03 -6.21
CA GLY A 187 -2.23 -11.18 -6.68
C GLY A 187 -1.97 -9.94 -5.85
N VAL A 188 -2.70 -9.73 -4.74
CA VAL A 188 -2.41 -8.64 -3.77
C VAL A 188 -1.16 -8.96 -2.95
N LEU A 189 -1.03 -10.20 -2.49
CA LEU A 189 0.13 -10.70 -1.73
C LEU A 189 0.60 -12.05 -2.31
N PRO A 190 1.17 -12.08 -3.54
CA PRO A 190 1.37 -13.31 -4.30
C PRO A 190 2.15 -14.40 -3.57
N ARG A 191 3.17 -14.01 -2.82
CA ARG A 191 3.98 -14.98 -2.10
C ARG A 191 3.32 -15.51 -0.84
N LEU A 192 2.59 -14.68 -0.11
CA LEU A 192 1.78 -15.16 1.01
C LEU A 192 0.70 -16.11 0.49
N GLU A 193 0.07 -15.79 -0.63
CA GLU A 193 -0.88 -16.66 -1.33
C GLU A 193 -0.25 -18.02 -1.66
N GLN A 194 0.97 -18.01 -2.18
CA GLN A 194 1.72 -19.23 -2.48
C GLN A 194 2.03 -20.03 -1.21
N GLN A 195 2.52 -19.36 -0.14
CA GLN A 195 2.80 -20.01 1.14
C GLN A 195 1.54 -20.65 1.74
N LEU A 196 0.43 -19.89 1.78
CA LEU A 196 -0.85 -20.38 2.27
C LEU A 196 -1.42 -21.50 1.40
N SER A 197 -1.20 -21.46 0.07
CA SER A 197 -1.58 -22.55 -0.85
C SER A 197 -0.83 -23.82 -0.53
N THR A 198 0.47 -23.73 -0.24
CA THR A 198 1.28 -24.89 0.17
C THR A 198 0.77 -25.54 1.45
N LEU A 199 0.25 -24.72 2.37
CA LEU A 199 -0.39 -25.21 3.60
C LEU A 199 -1.83 -25.71 3.38
N GLY A 200 -2.39 -25.52 2.17
CA GLY A 200 -3.79 -25.82 1.84
C GLY A 200 -4.78 -24.86 2.50
N LEU A 201 -4.34 -23.67 2.85
CA LEU A 201 -5.12 -22.62 3.50
C LEU A 201 -5.62 -21.55 2.52
N TRP A 202 -5.00 -21.42 1.35
CA TRP A 202 -5.43 -20.50 0.32
C TRP A 202 -6.37 -21.19 -0.66
N ARG A 203 -7.59 -20.66 -0.83
CA ARG A 203 -8.61 -21.25 -1.72
C ARG A 203 -8.99 -20.34 -2.88
N GLY A 204 -8.32 -19.19 -3.02
CA GLY A 204 -8.76 -18.19 -3.97
C GLY A 204 -10.09 -17.57 -3.54
N GLY A 205 -10.14 -16.32 -3.24
CA GLY A 205 -11.36 -15.64 -2.80
C GLY A 205 -12.02 -14.89 -3.94
N ALA A 206 -13.36 -14.83 -3.92
CA ALA A 206 -14.07 -13.83 -4.67
C ALA A 206 -13.68 -12.46 -4.09
N THR A 207 -13.33 -11.54 -4.96
CA THR A 207 -12.96 -10.18 -4.61
C THR A 207 -14.10 -9.49 -3.89
N PRO A 208 -13.92 -8.97 -2.68
CA PRO A 208 -14.79 -7.89 -2.25
C PRO A 208 -14.57 -6.75 -3.26
N THR A 209 -15.65 -6.35 -3.90
CA THR A 209 -15.65 -5.13 -4.69
C THR A 209 -14.94 -4.05 -3.87
N ARG A 210 -13.97 -3.35 -4.48
CA ARG A 210 -13.22 -2.20 -3.96
C ARG A 210 -14.07 -1.31 -3.05
N GLY A 211 -14.24 -1.66 -1.88
CA GLY A 211 -14.88 -0.95 -0.81
C GLY A 211 -14.22 -1.56 0.39
N ASP A 212 -13.50 -0.82 1.04
CA ASP A 212 -12.99 -1.03 2.36
C ASP A 212 -12.76 -2.51 2.74
N ILE A 213 -11.59 -3.04 2.34
CA ILE A 213 -11.13 -4.37 2.78
C ILE A 213 -11.30 -4.53 4.30
N LEU A 214 -11.11 -3.44 5.06
CA LEU A 214 -11.26 -3.43 6.52
C LEU A 214 -12.71 -3.70 6.94
N VAL A 215 -13.69 -3.05 6.30
CA VAL A 215 -15.12 -3.28 6.58
C VAL A 215 -15.51 -4.73 6.25
N HIS A 216 -14.98 -5.26 5.15
CA HIS A 216 -15.21 -6.66 4.79
C HIS A 216 -14.62 -7.62 5.84
N TRP A 217 -13.43 -7.34 6.33
CA TRP A 217 -12.79 -8.15 7.37
C TRP A 217 -13.52 -8.03 8.71
N GLU A 218 -13.95 -6.83 9.09
CA GLU A 218 -14.75 -6.63 10.30
C GLU A 218 -16.07 -7.42 10.24
N GLN A 219 -16.77 -7.38 9.11
CA GLN A 219 -18.00 -8.12 8.93
C GLN A 219 -17.72 -9.64 8.97
N SER A 220 -16.71 -10.10 8.24
CA SER A 220 -16.36 -11.51 8.19
C SER A 220 -15.89 -12.03 9.55
N ALA A 221 -15.21 -11.21 10.35
CA ALA A 221 -14.84 -11.56 11.73
C ALA A 221 -16.10 -11.71 12.63
N LYS A 222 -17.10 -10.85 12.46
CA LYS A 222 -18.42 -11.00 13.14
C LYS A 222 -19.12 -12.28 12.73
N ASP A 223 -19.00 -12.68 11.47
CA ASP A 223 -19.58 -13.90 10.91
C ASP A 223 -18.77 -15.19 11.31
N GLY A 224 -17.75 -15.04 12.15
CA GLY A 224 -16.97 -16.18 12.68
C GLY A 224 -15.89 -16.69 11.73
N HIS A 225 -15.52 -15.94 10.70
CA HIS A 225 -14.47 -16.33 9.78
C HIS A 225 -13.08 -16.08 10.38
N LEU A 226 -12.11 -16.93 10.06
CA LEU A 226 -10.72 -16.74 10.43
C LEU A 226 -10.01 -15.82 9.47
N ILE A 227 -9.10 -15.03 10.00
CA ILE A 227 -8.27 -14.12 9.22
C ILE A 227 -6.82 -14.59 9.32
N THR A 228 -6.17 -14.76 8.16
CA THR A 228 -4.73 -15.00 8.13
C THR A 228 -4.02 -13.67 8.08
N PHE A 229 -3.58 -13.17 9.23
CA PHE A 229 -2.81 -11.95 9.30
C PHE A 229 -1.71 -12.01 10.34
N ASP A 230 -0.75 -11.12 10.13
CA ASP A 230 0.22 -10.78 11.14
C ASP A 230 -0.44 -9.95 12.26
N LYS A 231 0.34 -9.64 13.27
CA LYS A 231 -0.06 -8.81 14.41
C LYS A 231 -0.41 -7.35 14.05
N LEU A 232 -0.29 -6.97 12.80
CA LEU A 232 -0.33 -5.61 12.30
C LEU A 232 -1.68 -5.28 11.66
N ILE A 233 -2.71 -5.82 12.25
CA ILE A 233 -4.09 -5.46 11.94
C ILE A 233 -4.38 -4.11 12.59
N PRO A 234 -5.10 -3.20 11.90
CA PRO A 234 -5.55 -1.96 12.50
C PRO A 234 -6.14 -2.16 13.90
N ALA A 235 -5.86 -1.24 14.80
CA ALA A 235 -6.28 -1.33 16.20
C ALA A 235 -7.80 -1.55 16.36
N THR A 236 -8.60 -1.07 15.41
CA THR A 236 -10.05 -1.27 15.34
C THR A 236 -10.42 -2.74 15.18
N LEU A 237 -9.73 -3.48 14.31
CA LEU A 237 -9.92 -4.92 14.12
C LEU A 237 -9.31 -5.74 15.26
N ASN A 238 -8.19 -5.29 15.81
CA ASN A 238 -7.48 -5.99 16.87
C ASN A 238 -8.31 -6.14 18.14
N ARG A 239 -9.31 -5.29 18.38
CA ARG A 239 -10.22 -5.39 19.52
C ARG A 239 -11.16 -6.59 19.49
N GLN A 240 -11.46 -7.10 18.29
CA GLN A 240 -12.42 -8.20 18.07
C GLN A 240 -11.74 -9.54 17.79
N LEU A 241 -10.46 -9.53 17.50
CA LEU A 241 -9.68 -10.69 17.11
C LEU A 241 -8.65 -11.05 18.18
N SER A 242 -8.33 -12.33 18.27
CA SER A 242 -7.21 -12.84 19.04
C SER A 242 -6.29 -13.63 18.14
N ARG A 243 -4.99 -13.47 18.34
CA ARG A 243 -4.00 -14.30 17.66
C ARG A 243 -4.09 -15.72 18.19
N LEU A 244 -4.10 -16.66 17.27
CA LEU A 244 -4.00 -18.08 17.61
C LEU A 244 -2.54 -18.42 17.94
N ASN A 245 -2.37 -19.31 18.90
CA ASN A 245 -1.05 -19.87 19.22
C ASN A 245 -0.68 -20.93 18.18
N LEU A 246 -0.38 -20.47 16.97
CA LEU A 246 -0.03 -21.30 15.82
C LEU A 246 0.99 -20.58 14.96
N GLU A 247 2.12 -21.20 14.74
CA GLU A 247 3.12 -20.76 13.80
C GLU A 247 2.80 -21.33 12.40
N LEU A 248 2.54 -20.43 11.44
CA LEU A 248 2.29 -20.82 10.05
C LEU A 248 3.59 -21.02 9.25
N GLY A 249 4.74 -20.61 9.80
CA GLY A 249 6.01 -20.59 9.08
C GLY A 249 6.03 -19.62 7.90
N CYS A 250 5.04 -18.72 7.81
CA CYS A 250 4.94 -17.71 6.78
C CYS A 250 5.61 -16.42 7.24
N LYS A 251 6.41 -15.81 6.37
CA LYS A 251 7.08 -14.54 6.63
C LYS A 251 6.63 -13.48 5.65
N GLY A 252 6.40 -12.30 6.16
CA GLY A 252 6.19 -11.08 5.40
C GLY A 252 7.39 -10.14 5.54
N SER A 253 7.43 -9.11 4.70
CA SER A 253 8.41 -8.03 4.81
C SER A 253 7.80 -6.72 4.38
N TRP A 254 8.20 -5.61 5.02
CA TRP A 254 8.00 -4.28 4.49
C TRP A 254 9.19 -3.85 3.69
N GLY A 255 8.90 -3.11 2.66
CA GLY A 255 9.92 -2.51 1.82
C GLY A 255 9.47 -1.21 1.22
N LEU A 256 10.44 -0.48 0.73
CA LEU A 256 10.27 0.76 0.00
C LEU A 256 10.68 0.55 -1.45
N ALA A 257 9.78 0.88 -2.39
CA ALA A 257 10.09 0.92 -3.80
C ALA A 257 10.25 2.38 -4.25
N MET A 258 11.31 2.67 -4.98
CA MET A 258 11.60 3.99 -5.57
C MET A 258 12.21 3.80 -6.96
N LEU A 259 12.13 4.84 -7.80
CA LEU A 259 12.86 4.84 -9.06
C LEU A 259 14.37 4.85 -8.79
N LYS A 260 15.11 4.06 -9.57
CA LYS A 260 16.57 4.07 -9.55
C LYS A 260 17.05 5.37 -10.18
N ASP A 261 17.65 6.23 -9.37
CA ASP A 261 18.30 7.44 -9.82
C ASP A 261 19.53 7.68 -8.92
N PRO A 262 20.74 7.68 -9.49
CA PRO A 262 21.96 7.92 -8.71
C PRO A 262 21.96 9.26 -7.98
N GLN A 263 21.24 10.27 -8.48
CA GLN A 263 21.15 11.58 -7.84
C GLN A 263 20.24 11.59 -6.60
N ASN A 264 19.44 10.53 -6.41
CA ASN A 264 18.48 10.42 -5.32
C ASN A 264 18.94 9.47 -4.20
N SER A 265 20.20 8.98 -4.24
CA SER A 265 20.72 8.02 -3.27
C SER A 265 20.59 8.52 -1.84
N ASP A 266 21.09 9.72 -1.56
CA ASP A 266 21.09 10.30 -0.20
C ASP A 266 19.67 10.50 0.34
N ILE A 267 18.74 10.88 -0.52
CA ILE A 267 17.34 11.09 -0.15
C ILE A 267 16.67 9.74 0.14
N CYS A 268 17.00 8.74 -0.67
CA CYS A 268 16.53 7.38 -0.45
C CYS A 268 16.99 6.85 0.91
N ASP A 269 18.28 7.05 1.24
CA ASP A 269 18.86 6.64 2.51
C ASP A 269 18.21 7.37 3.69
N GLN A 270 17.97 8.68 3.59
CA GLN A 270 17.26 9.46 4.59
C GLN A 270 15.83 8.97 4.79
N LEU A 271 15.09 8.72 3.71
CA LEU A 271 13.72 8.22 3.78
C LEU A 271 13.69 6.82 4.42
N CYS A 272 14.63 5.94 4.05
CA CYS A 272 14.76 4.63 4.67
C CYS A 272 15.06 4.74 6.17
N ALA A 273 15.98 5.61 6.58
CA ALA A 273 16.31 5.84 7.98
C ALA A 273 15.07 6.33 8.78
N HIS A 274 14.31 7.29 8.24
CA HIS A 274 13.08 7.77 8.88
C HIS A 274 12.04 6.66 9.03
N LEU A 275 11.83 5.85 7.98
CA LEU A 275 10.89 4.73 8.04
C LEU A 275 11.36 3.62 9.01
N GLN A 276 12.65 3.37 9.09
CA GLN A 276 13.22 2.40 10.05
C GLN A 276 13.02 2.86 11.50
N VAL A 277 13.16 4.17 11.78
CA VAL A 277 12.84 4.72 13.11
C VAL A 277 11.37 4.47 13.44
N ALA A 278 10.45 4.83 12.55
CA ALA A 278 9.03 4.59 12.76
C ALA A 278 8.70 3.10 12.97
N LEU A 279 9.34 2.21 12.21
CA LEU A 279 9.18 0.76 12.38
C LEU A 279 9.78 0.24 13.69
N ASN A 280 10.89 0.83 14.16
CA ASN A 280 11.45 0.49 15.47
C ASN A 280 10.53 0.91 16.61
N ASP A 281 9.90 2.07 16.53
CA ASP A 281 8.88 2.51 17.49
C ASP A 281 7.69 1.55 17.49
N ALA A 282 7.29 1.07 16.31
CA ALA A 282 6.23 0.08 16.18
C ALA A 282 6.55 -1.28 16.82
N LYS A 283 7.81 -1.65 17.03
CA LYS A 283 8.20 -2.90 17.71
C LYS A 283 7.60 -3.07 19.10
N HIS A 284 7.40 -1.98 19.84
CA HIS A 284 6.75 -2.04 21.14
C HIS A 284 5.35 -2.63 21.09
N HIS A 285 4.67 -2.44 19.97
CA HIS A 285 3.35 -3.01 19.70
C HIS A 285 3.41 -4.33 18.93
N PHE A 286 4.53 -4.62 18.28
CA PHE A 286 4.71 -5.75 17.36
C PHE A 286 6.04 -6.49 17.60
N PRO A 287 6.13 -7.34 18.66
CA PRO A 287 7.38 -7.99 19.06
C PRO A 287 8.03 -8.89 17.99
N SER A 288 7.25 -9.39 17.02
CA SER A 288 7.79 -10.23 15.93
C SER A 288 8.43 -9.42 14.79
N LEU A 289 8.38 -8.09 14.86
CA LEU A 289 8.96 -7.22 13.85
C LEU A 289 10.49 -7.16 14.01
N THR A 290 11.20 -7.47 12.94
CA THR A 290 12.65 -7.34 12.84
C THR A 290 12.96 -6.27 11.80
N VAL A 291 13.47 -5.11 12.22
CA VAL A 291 13.94 -4.05 11.33
C VAL A 291 15.31 -4.44 10.82
N ILE A 292 15.52 -4.25 9.51
CA ILE A 292 16.74 -4.66 8.78
C ILE A 292 17.68 -3.48 8.63
#